data_e731cd6ff842505bebb6f6f48afb88f0
#
_entry.id   e731cd6ff842505bebb6f6f48afb88f0
#
_cell.length_a   1.000
_cell.length_b   1.000
_cell.length_c   1.000
_cell.angle_alpha   90.00
_cell.angle_beta   90.00
_cell.angle_gamma   90.00
#
_symmetry.space_group_name_H-M   'P 1'
#
loop_
_entity.id
_entity.type
_entity.pdbx_description
1 polymer ?
#
loop_
_entity_poly.entity_id
_entity_poly.type
_entity_poly.pdbx_seq_one_letter_code
_entity_poly.pdbx_strand_id
1 'polypeptide(L)'
;MHVTDLWIHPVKSLGGQAIDSARVEPWGLEGDRRWGLVDPSGEKVTARDLHALLRLHAEQVDDETIRIHDGAESILVDIPLGLPPIPVSHARQGFAPPADQDVSEWISERVGRPLRLVWQEEPTQRRMSGAHGGLVGDTLSLADAGPVLLTS
;
A
#
# COMPACT_ATOMS: atom_id res chain seq x y z
N MET A 1 11.52 6.15 25.84
CA MET A 1 11.61 6.11 24.36
C MET A 1 10.86 7.33 23.84
N HIS A 2 11.42 8.05 22.88
CA HIS A 2 10.83 9.23 22.27
C HIS A 2 10.79 9.01 20.75
N VAL A 3 9.64 9.23 20.14
CA VAL A 3 9.49 9.17 18.67
C VAL A 3 9.88 10.55 18.14
N THR A 4 10.86 10.61 17.25
CA THR A 4 11.33 11.86 16.63
C THR A 4 10.68 12.11 15.28
N ASP A 5 10.39 11.04 14.54
CA ASP A 5 9.86 11.11 13.20
C ASP A 5 8.77 10.04 13.02
N LEU A 6 7.71 10.38 12.32
CA LEU A 6 6.62 9.48 12.01
C LEU A 6 6.39 9.47 10.49
N TRP A 7 6.32 8.28 9.93
CA TRP A 7 6.15 8.09 8.49
C TRP A 7 5.03 7.11 8.20
N ILE A 8 4.27 7.38 7.13
CA ILE A 8 3.39 6.41 6.50
C ILE A 8 3.80 6.19 5.04
N HIS A 9 3.49 5.00 4.55
CA HIS A 9 3.69 4.59 3.17
C HIS A 9 2.35 4.15 2.59
N PRO A 10 1.52 5.03 2.03
CA PRO A 10 0.18 4.66 1.57
C PRO A 10 0.18 3.49 0.59
N VAL A 11 1.19 3.42 -0.28
CA VAL A 11 1.40 2.32 -1.22
C VAL A 11 2.60 1.49 -0.83
N LYS A 12 2.40 0.19 -0.70
CA LYS A 12 3.49 -0.77 -0.45
C LYS A 12 4.57 -0.65 -1.52
N SER A 13 5.83 -0.60 -1.10
CA SER A 13 7.02 -0.52 -1.96
C SER A 13 7.30 0.81 -2.65
N LEU A 14 6.47 1.82 -2.46
CA LEU A 14 6.77 3.20 -2.84
C LEU A 14 7.37 3.98 -1.66
N GLY A 15 8.00 5.13 -1.95
CA GLY A 15 8.35 6.12 -0.94
C GLY A 15 7.10 6.62 -0.23
N GLY A 16 7.26 6.99 1.04
CA GLY A 16 6.17 7.51 1.89
C GLY A 16 6.30 8.99 2.17
N GLN A 17 5.56 9.45 3.16
CA GLN A 17 5.56 10.82 3.65
C GLN A 17 5.79 10.88 5.17
N ALA A 18 6.42 11.95 5.62
CA ALA A 18 6.45 12.32 7.02
C ALA A 18 5.10 12.93 7.44
N ILE A 19 4.65 12.59 8.64
CA ILE A 19 3.42 13.11 9.23
C ILE A 19 3.65 13.50 10.69
N ASP A 20 2.86 14.44 11.20
CA ASP A 20 2.98 14.91 12.58
C ASP A 20 2.23 14.01 13.57
N SER A 21 1.18 13.35 13.12
CA SER A 21 0.36 12.47 13.93
C SER A 21 -0.34 11.41 13.07
N ALA A 22 -0.66 10.26 13.66
CA ALA A 22 -1.45 9.22 13.04
C ALA A 22 -2.40 8.58 14.06
N ARG A 23 -3.57 8.16 13.60
CA ARG A 23 -4.43 7.26 14.35
C ARG A 23 -3.85 5.86 14.29
N VAL A 24 -3.83 5.17 15.42
CA VAL A 24 -3.45 3.75 15.47
C VAL A 24 -4.72 2.91 15.33
N GLU A 25 -4.74 2.08 14.32
CA GLU A 25 -5.81 1.13 14.00
C GLU A 25 -5.37 -0.31 14.28
N PRO A 26 -6.29 -1.28 14.37
CA PRO A 26 -5.93 -2.67 14.66
C PRO A 26 -4.93 -3.30 13.67
N TRP A 27 -4.82 -2.76 12.46
CA TRP A 27 -3.95 -3.26 11.40
C TRP A 27 -2.72 -2.38 11.13
N GLY A 28 -2.52 -1.30 11.89
CA GLY A 28 -1.39 -0.38 11.74
C GLY A 28 -1.77 1.09 11.85
N LEU A 29 -0.95 1.96 11.31
CA LEU A 29 -1.28 3.39 11.24
C LEU A 29 -2.32 3.64 10.15
N GLU A 30 -3.24 4.58 10.41
CA GLU A 30 -4.23 5.04 9.44
C GLU A 30 -3.54 5.45 8.13
N GLY A 31 -4.05 4.99 6.99
CA GLY A 31 -3.50 5.26 5.67
C GLY A 31 -2.24 4.47 5.31
N ASP A 32 -1.60 3.78 6.25
CA ASP A 32 -0.35 3.08 5.98
C ASP A 32 -0.57 1.76 5.23
N ARG A 33 0.07 1.62 4.06
CA ARG A 33 0.11 0.41 3.23
C ARG A 33 -1.26 -0.20 2.92
N ARG A 34 -2.24 0.66 2.63
CA ARG A 34 -3.57 0.24 2.18
C ARG A 34 -3.61 -0.09 0.68
N TRP A 35 -2.61 0.33 -0.07
CA TRP A 35 -2.46 0.07 -1.50
C TRP A 35 -1.28 -0.85 -1.78
N GLY A 36 -1.41 -1.65 -2.84
CA GLY A 36 -0.35 -2.54 -3.31
C GLY A 36 -0.32 -2.64 -4.83
N LEU A 37 0.74 -3.21 -5.36
CA LEU A 37 0.93 -3.39 -6.79
C LEU A 37 0.94 -4.88 -7.15
N VAL A 38 0.25 -5.19 -8.23
CA VAL A 38 0.23 -6.53 -8.84
C VAL A 38 0.56 -6.44 -10.33
N ASP A 39 1.06 -7.51 -10.89
CA ASP A 39 1.20 -7.66 -12.33
C ASP A 39 -0.16 -8.00 -13.00
N PRO A 40 -0.25 -8.10 -14.34
CA PRO A 40 -1.49 -8.43 -15.02
C PRO A 40 -2.10 -9.78 -14.64
N SER A 41 -1.30 -10.71 -14.10
CA SER A 41 -1.78 -12.01 -13.60
C SER A 41 -2.35 -11.95 -12.17
N GLY A 42 -2.18 -10.83 -11.48
CA GLY A 42 -2.58 -10.64 -10.09
C GLY A 42 -1.48 -10.98 -9.07
N GLU A 43 -0.28 -11.33 -9.54
CA GLU A 43 0.85 -11.59 -8.64
C GLU A 43 1.41 -10.29 -8.07
N LYS A 44 1.64 -10.27 -6.75
CA LYS A 44 2.20 -9.10 -6.06
C LYS A 44 3.56 -8.73 -6.65
N VAL A 45 3.79 -7.43 -6.80
CA VAL A 45 5.08 -6.87 -7.20
C VAL A 45 5.56 -5.92 -6.10
N THR A 46 6.80 -6.09 -5.68
CA THR A 46 7.41 -5.27 -4.64
C THR A 46 8.69 -4.60 -5.13
N ALA A 47 9.23 -3.67 -4.36
CA ALA A 47 10.51 -3.04 -4.69
C ALA A 47 11.69 -4.02 -4.74
N ARG A 48 11.57 -5.22 -4.13
CA ARG A 48 12.57 -6.30 -4.27
C ARG A 48 12.55 -6.89 -5.68
N ASP A 49 11.37 -6.93 -6.31
CA ASP A 49 11.18 -7.47 -7.67
C ASP A 49 11.43 -6.41 -8.73
N LEU A 50 11.15 -5.14 -8.41
CA LEU A 50 11.21 -4.01 -9.34
C LEU A 50 11.69 -2.74 -8.61
N HIS A 51 13.00 -2.52 -8.59
CA HIS A 51 13.61 -1.37 -7.91
C HIS A 51 13.15 -0.01 -8.43
N ALA A 52 12.65 0.06 -9.66
CA ALA A 52 12.11 1.29 -10.24
C ALA A 52 10.95 1.88 -9.42
N LEU A 53 10.25 1.06 -8.63
CA LEU A 53 9.18 1.51 -7.71
C LEU A 53 9.69 2.50 -6.66
N LEU A 54 10.95 2.41 -6.24
CA LEU A 54 11.54 3.31 -5.25
C LEU A 54 11.69 4.76 -5.73
N ARG A 55 11.50 5.03 -7.02
CA ARG A 55 11.49 6.39 -7.57
C ARG A 55 10.14 7.08 -7.44
N LEU A 56 9.09 6.31 -7.14
CA LEU A 56 7.75 6.82 -6.93
C LEU A 56 7.50 7.01 -5.43
N HIS A 57 6.75 8.05 -5.10
CA HIS A 57 6.34 8.36 -3.73
C HIS A 57 4.82 8.44 -3.67
N ALA A 58 4.26 8.09 -2.53
CA ALA A 58 2.83 8.20 -2.29
C ALA A 58 2.56 9.03 -1.03
N GLU A 59 1.59 9.94 -1.13
CA GLU A 59 1.18 10.84 -0.06
C GLU A 59 -0.32 10.73 0.15
N GLN A 60 -0.78 10.73 1.40
CA GLN A 60 -2.19 10.86 1.73
C GLN A 60 -2.61 12.31 1.52
N VAL A 61 -3.65 12.55 0.72
CA VAL A 61 -4.23 13.87 0.47
C VAL A 61 -5.38 14.12 1.44
N ASP A 62 -6.29 13.14 1.55
CA ASP A 62 -7.41 13.09 2.47
C ASP A 62 -7.79 11.61 2.76
N ASP A 63 -8.93 11.37 3.41
CA ASP A 63 -9.34 10.03 3.84
C ASP A 63 -9.60 9.06 2.66
N GLU A 64 -9.89 9.58 1.47
CA GLU A 64 -10.27 8.79 0.29
C GLU A 64 -9.27 8.87 -0.86
N THR A 65 -8.35 9.84 -0.83
CA THR A 65 -7.46 10.17 -1.96
C THR A 65 -6.00 10.14 -1.56
N ILE A 66 -5.18 9.49 -2.37
CA ILE A 66 -3.72 9.60 -2.32
C ILE A 66 -3.20 10.29 -3.57
N ARG A 67 -2.00 10.86 -3.48
CA ARG A 67 -1.21 11.32 -4.62
C ARG A 67 -0.01 10.42 -4.81
N ILE A 68 0.24 9.99 -6.05
CA ILE A 68 1.48 9.31 -6.42
C ILE A 68 2.27 10.25 -7.34
N HIS A 69 3.58 10.39 -7.11
CA HIS A 69 4.44 11.28 -7.89
C HIS A 69 5.85 10.69 -8.09
N ASP A 70 6.54 11.17 -9.13
CA ASP A 70 7.95 10.86 -9.42
C ASP A 70 8.88 12.06 -9.19
N GLY A 71 8.35 13.13 -8.58
CA GLY A 71 9.04 14.39 -8.36
C GLY A 71 8.83 15.43 -9.46
N ALA A 72 8.49 15.03 -10.69
CA ALA A 72 8.19 15.92 -11.81
C ALA A 72 6.68 16.00 -12.10
N GLU A 73 6.02 14.85 -12.08
CA GLU A 73 4.60 14.70 -12.36
C GLU A 73 3.91 13.92 -11.25
N SER A 74 2.60 14.05 -11.16
CA SER A 74 1.78 13.35 -10.18
C SER A 74 0.41 12.95 -10.72
N ILE A 75 -0.17 11.93 -10.10
CA ILE A 75 -1.56 11.49 -10.34
C ILE A 75 -2.28 11.36 -9.01
N LEU A 76 -3.56 11.77 -8.98
CA LEU A 76 -4.45 11.52 -7.85
C LEU A 76 -5.13 10.16 -8.01
N VAL A 77 -5.33 9.49 -6.89
CA VAL A 77 -5.90 8.15 -6.85
C VAL A 77 -6.96 8.12 -5.76
N ASP A 78 -8.18 7.94 -6.17
CA ASP A 78 -9.32 7.79 -5.27
C ASP A 78 -9.55 6.32 -4.91
N ILE A 79 -10.13 6.08 -3.73
CA ILE A 79 -10.54 4.72 -3.32
C ILE A 79 -11.55 4.18 -4.34
N PRO A 80 -11.33 2.98 -4.91
CA PRO A 80 -12.15 2.42 -5.99
C PRO A 80 -13.48 1.88 -5.46
N LEU A 81 -14.42 2.76 -5.14
CA LEU A 81 -15.73 2.38 -4.63
C LEU A 81 -16.57 1.70 -5.71
N GLY A 82 -17.03 0.48 -5.42
CA GLY A 82 -17.98 -0.25 -6.27
C GLY A 82 -17.36 -0.89 -7.53
N LEU A 83 -16.05 -0.85 -7.69
CA LEU A 83 -15.38 -1.61 -8.76
C LEU A 83 -15.28 -3.10 -8.37
N PRO A 84 -15.51 -4.03 -9.31
CA PRO A 84 -15.40 -5.44 -9.03
C PRO A 84 -13.96 -5.81 -8.67
N PRO A 85 -13.73 -6.54 -7.56
CA PRO A 85 -12.40 -6.94 -7.16
C PRO A 85 -11.80 -7.96 -8.13
N ILE A 86 -10.49 -7.88 -8.32
CA ILE A 86 -9.71 -8.83 -9.12
C ILE A 86 -8.94 -9.79 -8.22
N PRO A 87 -8.61 -11.01 -8.68
CA PRO A 87 -7.75 -11.93 -7.94
C PRO A 87 -6.36 -11.34 -7.73
N VAL A 88 -5.84 -11.43 -6.50
CA VAL A 88 -4.51 -10.93 -6.13
C VAL A 88 -3.79 -11.89 -5.19
N SER A 89 -2.47 -12.00 -5.32
CA SER A 89 -1.64 -12.82 -4.42
C SER A 89 -1.12 -12.06 -3.20
N HIS A 90 -1.55 -10.79 -3.01
CA HIS A 90 -1.14 -10.03 -1.81
C HIS A 90 -1.52 -10.79 -0.55
N ALA A 91 -0.49 -11.29 0.11
CA ALA A 91 -0.45 -11.84 1.46
C ALA A 91 -1.82 -12.24 2.04
N ARG A 92 -2.46 -13.26 1.47
CA ARG A 92 -3.73 -13.84 1.94
C ARG A 92 -4.98 -12.96 1.74
N GLN A 93 -4.90 -11.93 0.93
CA GLN A 93 -6.05 -11.07 0.65
C GLN A 93 -7.02 -11.74 -0.34
N GLY A 94 -6.49 -12.48 -1.34
CA GLY A 94 -7.25 -13.21 -2.34
C GLY A 94 -7.85 -12.34 -3.44
N PHE A 95 -8.53 -11.27 -3.10
CA PHE A 95 -9.17 -10.33 -4.02
C PHE A 95 -8.98 -8.89 -3.56
N ALA A 96 -8.87 -7.96 -4.51
CA ALA A 96 -8.78 -6.52 -4.24
C ALA A 96 -9.39 -5.71 -5.39
N PRO A 97 -10.14 -4.63 -5.12
CA PRO A 97 -10.57 -3.71 -6.15
C PRO A 97 -9.36 -2.96 -6.75
N PRO A 98 -9.27 -2.89 -8.09
CA PRO A 98 -8.22 -2.14 -8.75
C PRO A 98 -8.52 -0.63 -8.70
N ALA A 99 -7.48 0.20 -8.70
CA ALA A 99 -7.62 1.61 -9.04
C ALA A 99 -8.03 1.79 -10.51
N ASP A 100 -8.39 3.00 -10.87
CA ASP A 100 -8.72 3.34 -12.25
C ASP A 100 -7.56 2.98 -13.20
N GLN A 101 -7.93 2.67 -14.44
CA GLN A 101 -6.97 2.16 -15.42
C GLN A 101 -5.86 3.16 -15.75
N ASP A 102 -6.18 4.45 -15.84
CA ASP A 102 -5.22 5.52 -16.11
C ASP A 102 -4.14 5.62 -15.03
N VAL A 103 -4.49 5.37 -13.76
CA VAL A 103 -3.53 5.29 -12.66
C VAL A 103 -2.54 4.14 -12.87
N SER A 104 -3.05 2.96 -13.22
CA SER A 104 -2.24 1.77 -13.47
C SER A 104 -1.33 1.96 -14.69
N GLU A 105 -1.82 2.60 -15.73
CA GLU A 105 -1.05 2.96 -16.93
C GLU A 105 0.04 3.98 -16.60
N TRP A 106 -0.28 5.03 -15.85
CA TRP A 106 0.67 6.05 -15.41
C TRP A 106 1.85 5.46 -14.63
N ILE A 107 1.57 4.54 -13.68
CA ILE A 107 2.61 3.84 -12.92
C ILE A 107 3.45 2.96 -13.85
N SER A 108 2.78 2.15 -14.71
CA SER A 108 3.42 1.21 -15.61
C SER A 108 4.42 1.87 -16.55
N GLU A 109 4.08 3.03 -17.11
CA GLU A 109 4.96 3.82 -17.97
C GLU A 109 6.24 4.24 -17.24
N ARG A 110 6.12 4.68 -15.98
CA ARG A 110 7.26 5.18 -15.20
C ARG A 110 8.20 4.09 -14.72
N VAL A 111 7.68 2.92 -14.48
CA VAL A 111 8.51 1.78 -14.02
C VAL A 111 8.93 0.84 -15.16
N GLY A 112 8.38 1.01 -16.37
CA GLY A 112 8.71 0.23 -17.56
C GLY A 112 8.18 -1.22 -17.51
N ARG A 113 7.12 -1.47 -16.73
CA ARG A 113 6.51 -2.80 -16.58
C ARG A 113 5.01 -2.66 -16.36
N PRO A 114 4.16 -3.48 -17.02
CA PRO A 114 2.71 -3.48 -16.77
C PRO A 114 2.40 -3.85 -15.31
N LEU A 115 1.70 -2.96 -14.60
CA LEU A 115 1.27 -3.13 -13.24
C LEU A 115 -0.17 -2.65 -13.08
N ARG A 116 -0.83 -3.13 -12.02
CA ARG A 116 -2.11 -2.62 -11.54
C ARG A 116 -1.97 -2.19 -10.08
N LEU A 117 -2.48 -1.02 -9.75
CA LEU A 117 -2.62 -0.59 -8.37
C LEU A 117 -3.93 -1.17 -7.81
N VAL A 118 -3.88 -1.74 -6.62
CA VAL A 118 -5.04 -2.38 -5.98
C VAL A 118 -5.19 -1.89 -4.54
N TRP A 119 -6.45 -1.79 -4.10
CA TRP A 119 -6.82 -1.32 -2.77
C TRP A 119 -7.12 -2.46 -1.80
N GLN A 120 -6.61 -2.37 -0.58
CA GLN A 120 -7.02 -3.25 0.51
C GLN A 120 -8.28 -2.69 1.16
N GLU A 121 -9.44 -3.07 0.64
CA GLU A 121 -10.74 -2.61 1.13
C GLU A 121 -10.97 -3.01 2.58
N GLU A 122 -10.67 -4.27 2.92
CA GLU A 122 -10.98 -4.85 4.23
C GLU A 122 -9.72 -5.43 4.91
N PRO A 123 -8.94 -4.60 5.62
CA PRO A 123 -7.70 -5.05 6.27
C PRO A 123 -7.95 -6.06 7.41
N THR A 124 -9.16 -6.11 7.98
CA THR A 124 -9.51 -7.09 9.02
C THR A 124 -9.52 -8.52 8.53
N GLN A 125 -9.61 -8.74 7.22
CA GLN A 125 -9.52 -10.07 6.61
C GLN A 125 -8.08 -10.59 6.52
N ARG A 126 -7.09 -9.70 6.55
CA ARG A 126 -5.69 -10.10 6.49
C ARG A 126 -5.13 -10.35 7.89
N ARG A 127 -5.01 -11.61 8.24
CA ARG A 127 -4.49 -12.05 9.55
C ARG A 127 -2.96 -11.95 9.60
N MET A 128 -2.45 -11.46 10.74
CA MET A 128 -1.02 -11.49 11.02
C MET A 128 -0.55 -12.94 11.20
N SER A 129 0.67 -13.23 10.74
CA SER A 129 1.25 -14.57 10.88
C SER A 129 1.78 -14.80 12.30
N GLY A 130 1.48 -15.93 12.90
CA GLY A 130 2.07 -16.34 14.18
C GLY A 130 3.61 -16.43 14.14
N ALA A 131 4.20 -16.71 12.96
CA ALA A 131 5.65 -16.68 12.78
C ALA A 131 6.27 -15.29 12.97
N HIS A 132 5.46 -14.24 12.90
CA HIS A 132 5.86 -12.85 13.14
C HIS A 132 5.28 -12.29 14.46
N GLY A 133 4.92 -13.16 15.39
CA GLY A 133 4.43 -12.78 16.71
C GLY A 133 2.93 -12.41 16.73
N GLY A 134 2.18 -12.65 15.65
CA GLY A 134 0.74 -12.41 15.63
C GLY A 134 -0.03 -13.37 16.53
N LEU A 135 -1.03 -12.81 17.22
CA LEU A 135 -1.99 -13.57 18.03
C LEU A 135 -3.26 -13.84 17.22
N VAL A 136 -4.12 -14.69 17.79
CA VAL A 136 -5.44 -14.95 17.19
C VAL A 136 -6.26 -13.67 17.19
N GLY A 137 -6.65 -13.22 16.00
CA GLY A 137 -7.42 -11.98 15.83
C GLY A 137 -6.61 -10.79 15.33
N ASP A 138 -5.29 -10.80 15.44
CA ASP A 138 -4.45 -9.71 14.94
C ASP A 138 -4.55 -9.58 13.42
N THR A 139 -4.67 -8.35 12.96
CA THR A 139 -4.82 -7.99 11.55
C THR A 139 -3.69 -7.09 11.10
N LEU A 140 -3.54 -6.94 9.79
CA LEU A 140 -2.42 -6.22 9.21
C LEU A 140 -2.81 -5.54 7.90
N SER A 141 -2.37 -4.30 7.69
CA SER A 141 -2.36 -3.66 6.38
C SER A 141 -1.44 -4.45 5.42
N LEU A 142 -1.12 -3.97 4.24
CA LEU A 142 -0.18 -4.66 3.34
C LEU A 142 1.28 -4.60 3.82
N ALA A 143 1.54 -4.19 5.06
CA ALA A 143 2.85 -4.26 5.70
C ALA A 143 3.41 -5.71 5.72
N ASP A 144 4.73 -5.87 5.84
CA ASP A 144 5.36 -7.18 5.68
C ASP A 144 5.09 -8.12 6.87
N ALA A 145 5.44 -7.71 8.07
CA ALA A 145 5.43 -8.58 9.25
C ALA A 145 4.72 -8.00 10.47
N GLY A 146 4.69 -6.69 10.62
CA GLY A 146 4.07 -6.01 11.77
C GLY A 146 3.37 -4.73 11.36
N PRO A 147 2.39 -4.28 12.15
CA PRO A 147 1.58 -3.10 11.84
C PRO A 147 2.38 -1.80 11.90
N VAL A 148 3.41 -1.74 12.72
CA VAL A 148 4.30 -0.58 12.87
C VAL A 148 5.75 -1.06 12.91
N LEU A 149 6.63 -0.35 12.21
CA LEU A 149 8.08 -0.57 12.25
C LEU A 149 8.73 0.55 13.07
N LEU A 150 9.48 0.17 14.11
CA LEU A 150 10.32 1.08 14.86
C LEU A 150 11.76 0.93 14.39
N THR A 151 12.42 2.05 14.07
CA THR A 151 13.83 2.11 13.72
C THR A 151 14.56 3.09 14.64
N SER A 152 15.84 2.86 14.85
CA SER A 152 16.74 3.73 15.64
C SER A 152 17.86 4.27 14.77
#